data_25d73b2eeaed967686d41d5a543c5290
#
_entry.id   25d73b2eeaed967686d41d5a543c5290
#
_cell.length_a   1.000
_cell.length_b   1.000
_cell.length_c   1.000
_cell.angle_alpha   90.00
_cell.angle_beta   90.00
_cell.angle_gamma   90.00
#
_symmetry.space_group_name_H-M   'P 1'
#
loop_
_entity.id
_entity.type
_entity.pdbx_description
1 polymer ?
#
loop_
_entity_poly.entity_id
_entity_poly.type
_entity_poly.pdbx_seq_one_letter_code
_entity_poly.pdbx_strand_id
1 'polypeptide(L)'
;MAEHETPEPESVKLFEGMSGSDSGNIPTYDVTIRVRRYNPEVSDKAYWDDFNLTMYRTDRVLDALHKIKWELDGSVSFRRSCAHGICGSDAMRINGRNRLACKTLLKDLDITKPIIVEPIKGLPCEKDLIVDMEPFFQAYREIMPYFINDSNE
;
A
#
# COMPACT_ATOMS: atom_id res chain seq x y z
N MET A 1 -12.76 -20.43 56.54
CA MET A 1 -12.05 -20.12 55.30
C MET A 1 -13.06 -19.46 54.40
N ALA A 2 -12.97 -18.14 54.25
CA ALA A 2 -13.87 -17.40 53.35
C ALA A 2 -13.16 -17.27 51.99
N GLU A 3 -13.75 -17.85 50.99
CA GLU A 3 -13.29 -17.72 49.59
C GLU A 3 -13.54 -16.28 49.12
N HIS A 4 -12.47 -15.61 48.74
CA HIS A 4 -12.49 -14.24 48.26
C HIS A 4 -12.78 -14.30 46.75
N GLU A 5 -14.06 -14.18 46.39
CA GLU A 5 -14.45 -13.93 44.97
C GLU A 5 -13.97 -12.54 44.59
N THR A 6 -13.01 -12.50 43.65
CA THR A 6 -12.62 -11.27 42.97
C THR A 6 -13.69 -10.92 41.93
N PRO A 7 -14.28 -9.72 41.99
CA PRO A 7 -15.25 -9.33 40.96
C PRO A 7 -14.55 -9.19 39.57
N GLU A 8 -15.12 -9.81 38.57
CA GLU A 8 -14.67 -9.63 37.17
C GLU A 8 -14.81 -8.15 36.75
N PRO A 9 -13.81 -7.61 36.03
CA PRO A 9 -13.85 -6.21 35.62
C PRO A 9 -15.01 -5.97 34.64
N GLU A 10 -15.77 -4.90 34.86
CA GLU A 10 -16.95 -4.49 34.07
C GLU A 10 -16.69 -4.36 32.56
N SER A 11 -15.42 -4.30 32.11
CA SER A 11 -15.01 -4.28 30.70
C SER A 11 -15.34 -5.56 29.93
N VAL A 12 -15.55 -6.70 30.63
CA VAL A 12 -15.89 -7.98 29.97
C VAL A 12 -17.36 -8.00 29.55
N LYS A 13 -18.23 -7.30 30.23
CA LYS A 13 -19.67 -7.26 29.92
C LYS A 13 -20.04 -6.43 28.69
N LEU A 14 -19.15 -5.57 28.23
CA LEU A 14 -19.37 -4.73 27.03
C LEU A 14 -19.23 -5.52 25.72
N PHE A 15 -18.61 -6.69 25.74
CA PHE A 15 -18.41 -7.52 24.54
C PHE A 15 -19.41 -8.66 24.38
N GLU A 16 -20.13 -9.06 25.43
CA GLU A 16 -21.12 -10.14 25.34
C GLU A 16 -22.43 -9.77 24.61
N GLY A 17 -22.64 -8.49 24.29
CA GLY A 17 -23.79 -7.99 23.54
C GLY A 17 -23.56 -7.87 22.02
N MET A 18 -22.36 -8.15 21.52
CA MET A 18 -22.00 -8.00 20.11
C MET A 18 -21.88 -9.33 19.35
N SER A 19 -22.46 -10.40 19.84
CA SER A 19 -22.69 -11.62 19.05
C SER A 19 -23.94 -11.47 18.18
N GLY A 20 -24.08 -10.35 17.51
CA GLY A 20 -24.94 -10.20 16.38
C GLY A 20 -24.22 -10.75 15.16
N SER A 21 -24.58 -11.91 14.72
CA SER A 21 -24.30 -12.45 13.39
C SER A 21 -25.02 -11.60 12.32
N ASP A 22 -24.67 -10.32 12.24
CA ASP A 22 -24.91 -9.55 11.06
C ASP A 22 -23.60 -9.61 10.23
N SER A 23 -23.42 -10.75 9.58
CA SER A 23 -22.57 -10.85 8.41
C SER A 23 -23.28 -10.05 7.31
N GLY A 24 -23.40 -8.75 7.52
CA GLY A 24 -23.83 -7.80 6.53
C GLY A 24 -22.93 -8.03 5.33
N ASN A 25 -23.53 -8.54 4.25
CA ASN A 25 -22.85 -8.84 3.00
C ASN A 25 -22.24 -7.52 2.48
N ILE A 26 -21.00 -7.22 2.91
CA ILE A 26 -20.30 -6.03 2.45
C ILE A 26 -20.13 -6.20 0.94
N PRO A 27 -20.68 -5.30 0.12
CA PRO A 27 -20.66 -5.47 -1.32
C PRO A 27 -19.23 -5.45 -1.84
N THR A 28 -18.88 -6.45 -2.62
CA THR A 28 -17.65 -6.55 -3.39
C THR A 28 -17.86 -5.99 -4.79
N TYR A 29 -16.79 -5.56 -5.41
CA TYR A 29 -16.78 -4.97 -6.74
C TYR A 29 -15.64 -5.57 -7.55
N ASP A 30 -15.89 -5.84 -8.82
CA ASP A 30 -14.85 -6.24 -9.75
C ASP A 30 -14.09 -5.01 -10.19
N VAL A 31 -12.78 -5.04 -10.01
CA VAL A 31 -11.87 -3.96 -10.37
C VAL A 31 -10.74 -4.49 -11.25
N THR A 32 -10.33 -3.72 -12.24
CA THR A 32 -9.17 -4.03 -13.06
C THR A 32 -8.00 -3.14 -12.63
N ILE A 33 -6.91 -3.75 -12.21
CA ILE A 33 -5.65 -3.06 -11.93
C ILE A 33 -4.72 -3.27 -13.11
N ARG A 34 -4.36 -2.18 -13.79
CA ARG A 34 -3.40 -2.17 -14.90
C ARG A 34 -2.05 -1.74 -14.37
N VAL A 35 -1.11 -2.68 -14.29
CA VAL A 35 0.24 -2.44 -13.76
C VAL A 35 1.23 -2.28 -14.90
N ARG A 36 2.04 -1.24 -14.84
CA ARG A 36 3.20 -1.11 -15.72
C ARG A 36 4.30 -2.06 -15.25
N ARG A 37 4.62 -3.02 -16.10
CA ARG A 37 5.64 -4.04 -15.86
C ARG A 37 6.93 -3.69 -16.58
N TYR A 38 8.04 -3.94 -15.91
CA TYR A 38 9.38 -3.79 -16.46
C TYR A 38 10.34 -4.73 -15.75
N ASN A 39 11.08 -5.51 -16.52
CA ASN A 39 12.15 -6.36 -15.99
C ASN A 39 13.38 -6.25 -16.91
N PRO A 40 14.44 -5.55 -16.48
CA PRO A 40 15.63 -5.34 -17.28
C PRO A 40 16.41 -6.62 -17.59
N GLU A 41 16.22 -7.67 -16.81
CA GLU A 41 16.85 -8.98 -17.07
C GLU A 41 16.23 -9.72 -18.26
N VAL A 42 14.99 -9.33 -18.63
CA VAL A 42 14.24 -10.02 -19.70
C VAL A 42 14.12 -9.13 -20.94
N SER A 43 13.85 -7.85 -20.78
CA SER A 43 13.63 -6.91 -21.87
C SER A 43 13.80 -5.46 -21.46
N ASP A 44 14.37 -4.64 -22.35
CA ASP A 44 14.46 -3.18 -22.19
C ASP A 44 13.13 -2.46 -22.34
N LYS A 45 12.06 -3.17 -22.72
CA LYS A 45 10.75 -2.58 -22.97
C LYS A 45 9.78 -2.87 -21.84
N ALA A 46 9.17 -1.81 -21.32
CA ALA A 46 8.05 -1.93 -20.43
C ALA A 46 6.77 -2.35 -21.19
N TYR A 47 5.91 -3.10 -20.51
CA TYR A 47 4.61 -3.54 -21.00
C TYR A 47 3.53 -3.31 -19.94
N TRP A 48 2.29 -3.52 -20.29
CA TRP A 48 1.15 -3.42 -19.40
C TRP A 48 0.56 -4.79 -19.12
N ASP A 49 0.16 -5.01 -17.90
CA ASP A 49 -0.48 -6.24 -17.44
C ASP A 49 -1.76 -5.89 -16.69
N ASP A 50 -2.87 -6.55 -17.05
CA ASP A 50 -4.20 -6.28 -16.48
C ASP A 50 -4.59 -7.41 -15.55
N PHE A 51 -4.89 -7.06 -14.29
CA PHE A 51 -5.32 -7.98 -13.26
C PHE A 51 -6.76 -7.68 -12.84
N ASN A 52 -7.65 -8.66 -13.00
CA ASN A 52 -9.03 -8.56 -12.57
C ASN A 52 -9.18 -9.14 -11.17
N LEU A 53 -9.73 -8.34 -10.26
CA LEU A 53 -9.86 -8.66 -8.84
C LEU A 53 -11.27 -8.34 -8.35
N THR A 54 -11.76 -9.16 -7.42
CA THR A 54 -12.94 -8.81 -6.62
C THR A 54 -12.49 -8.24 -5.29
N MET A 55 -12.85 -6.98 -5.00
CA MET A 55 -12.36 -6.19 -3.88
C MET A 55 -13.50 -5.45 -3.17
N TYR A 56 -13.27 -5.04 -1.93
CA TYR A 56 -14.16 -4.11 -1.24
C TYR A 56 -13.81 -2.65 -1.62
N ARG A 57 -14.80 -1.79 -1.64
CA ARG A 57 -14.55 -0.35 -1.91
C ARG A 57 -13.68 0.35 -0.87
N THR A 58 -13.64 -0.20 0.33
CA THR A 58 -12.80 0.28 1.44
C THR A 58 -11.36 -0.22 1.37
N ASP A 59 -11.07 -1.18 0.50
CA ASP A 59 -9.70 -1.65 0.27
C ASP A 59 -8.86 -0.57 -0.40
N ARG A 60 -7.56 -0.69 -0.24
CA ARG A 60 -6.57 0.23 -0.78
C ARG A 60 -5.92 -0.35 -2.03
N VAL A 61 -5.32 0.51 -2.83
CA VAL A 61 -4.52 0.05 -3.99
C VAL A 61 -3.40 -0.89 -3.54
N LEU A 62 -2.81 -0.65 -2.36
CA LEU A 62 -1.79 -1.56 -1.80
C LEU A 62 -2.36 -2.97 -1.52
N ASP A 63 -3.59 -3.07 -1.04
CA ASP A 63 -4.24 -4.37 -0.78
C ASP A 63 -4.48 -5.12 -2.09
N ALA A 64 -4.88 -4.42 -3.15
CA ALA A 64 -5.00 -4.98 -4.50
C ALA A 64 -3.66 -5.49 -5.03
N LEU A 65 -2.56 -4.74 -4.86
CA LEU A 65 -1.22 -5.17 -5.27
C LEU A 65 -0.75 -6.41 -4.49
N HIS A 66 -1.06 -6.51 -3.19
CA HIS A 66 -0.78 -7.71 -2.41
C HIS A 66 -1.56 -8.91 -2.93
N LYS A 67 -2.84 -8.73 -3.22
CA LYS A 67 -3.69 -9.80 -3.76
C LYS A 67 -3.17 -10.29 -5.11
N ILE A 68 -2.78 -9.36 -6.01
CA ILE A 68 -2.12 -9.71 -7.27
C ILE A 68 -0.89 -10.56 -7.00
N LYS A 69 0.02 -10.08 -6.13
CA LYS A 69 1.29 -10.76 -5.87
C LYS A 69 1.12 -12.15 -5.25
N TRP A 70 0.15 -12.33 -4.38
CA TRP A 70 -0.04 -13.60 -3.66
C TRP A 70 -0.90 -14.61 -4.40
N GLU A 71 -1.88 -14.15 -5.18
CA GLU A 71 -2.89 -15.02 -5.76
C GLU A 71 -2.76 -15.17 -7.28
N LEU A 72 -2.21 -14.16 -7.99
CA LEU A 72 -2.21 -14.12 -9.45
C LEU A 72 -0.80 -14.17 -10.05
N ASP A 73 0.08 -13.26 -9.65
CA ASP A 73 1.44 -13.15 -10.21
C ASP A 73 2.46 -12.71 -9.15
N GLY A 74 3.20 -13.66 -8.59
CA GLY A 74 4.26 -13.43 -7.61
C GLY A 74 5.45 -12.62 -8.14
N SER A 75 5.58 -12.43 -9.45
CA SER A 75 6.69 -11.68 -10.06
C SER A 75 6.52 -10.17 -9.97
N VAL A 76 5.30 -9.66 -9.72
CA VAL A 76 5.04 -8.22 -9.54
C VAL A 76 5.86 -7.68 -8.38
N SER A 77 6.65 -6.63 -8.68
CA SER A 77 7.61 -6.07 -7.73
C SER A 77 7.22 -4.66 -7.30
N PHE A 78 7.09 -4.46 -5.99
CA PHE A 78 6.83 -3.14 -5.39
C PHE A 78 7.42 -3.08 -3.97
N ARG A 79 7.66 -1.85 -3.48
CA ARG A 79 8.11 -1.62 -2.11
C ARG A 79 6.92 -1.42 -1.18
N ARG A 80 7.05 -1.95 0.03
CA ARG A 80 6.10 -1.76 1.12
C ARG A 80 6.82 -1.85 2.46
N SER A 81 6.44 -0.99 3.40
CA SER A 81 6.95 -1.01 4.77
C SER A 81 5.79 -0.80 5.77
N CYS A 82 5.53 0.43 6.21
CA CYS A 82 4.56 0.70 7.28
C CYS A 82 3.09 0.42 6.90
N ALA A 83 2.72 0.53 5.63
CA ALA A 83 1.36 0.38 5.10
C ALA A 83 0.30 1.32 5.72
N HIS A 84 0.71 2.43 6.38
CA HIS A 84 -0.19 3.38 7.01
C HIS A 84 0.13 4.86 6.70
N GLY A 85 0.95 5.10 5.67
CA GLY A 85 1.15 6.42 5.09
C GLY A 85 2.21 7.29 5.77
N ILE A 86 3.18 6.69 6.47
CA ILE A 86 4.26 7.40 7.15
C ILE A 86 5.60 7.28 6.41
N CYS A 87 5.99 6.05 6.01
CA CYS A 87 7.32 5.80 5.45
C CYS A 87 7.48 6.23 3.99
N GLY A 88 6.40 6.37 3.23
CA GLY A 88 6.44 6.73 1.81
C GLY A 88 6.96 5.65 0.86
N SER A 89 7.33 4.45 1.36
CA SER A 89 7.99 3.41 0.55
C SER A 89 7.12 2.86 -0.58
N ASP A 90 5.80 2.93 -0.45
CA ASP A 90 4.80 2.50 -1.43
C ASP A 90 4.28 3.65 -2.31
N ALA A 91 5.09 4.71 -2.43
CA ALA A 91 4.80 5.82 -3.33
C ALA A 91 4.88 5.35 -4.78
N MET A 92 3.81 5.56 -5.53
CA MET A 92 3.70 5.22 -6.95
C MET A 92 2.76 6.16 -7.67
N ARG A 93 2.74 6.09 -8.97
CA ARG A 93 1.82 6.89 -9.78
C ARG A 93 0.54 6.10 -10.02
N ILE A 94 -0.57 6.60 -9.47
CA ILE A 94 -1.89 5.98 -9.58
C ILE A 94 -2.81 6.93 -10.37
N ASN A 95 -3.36 6.45 -11.49
CA ASN A 95 -4.17 7.24 -12.42
C ASN A 95 -3.53 8.60 -12.74
N GLY A 96 -2.22 8.58 -13.04
CA GLY A 96 -1.47 9.76 -13.46
C GLY A 96 -1.03 10.71 -12.33
N ARG A 97 -1.28 10.39 -11.05
CA ARG A 97 -0.86 11.20 -9.89
C ARG A 97 0.04 10.39 -8.96
N ASN A 98 1.14 11.00 -8.49
CA ASN A 98 1.98 10.41 -7.46
C ASN A 98 1.20 10.36 -6.14
N ARG A 99 1.03 9.16 -5.57
CA ARG A 99 0.26 8.90 -4.34
C ARG A 99 0.87 7.73 -3.58
N LEU A 100 0.48 7.57 -2.32
CA LEU A 100 0.80 6.38 -1.53
C LEU A 100 -0.28 5.32 -1.78
N ALA A 101 0.13 4.12 -2.19
CA ALA A 101 -0.80 3.02 -2.44
C ALA A 101 -1.56 2.61 -1.16
N CYS A 102 -0.91 2.69 0.00
CA CYS A 102 -1.52 2.39 1.31
C CYS A 102 -2.51 3.45 1.80
N LYS A 103 -2.61 4.61 1.13
CA LYS A 103 -3.56 5.69 1.48
C LYS A 103 -4.62 5.90 0.41
N THR A 104 -4.47 5.30 -0.76
CA THR A 104 -5.43 5.46 -1.86
C THR A 104 -6.48 4.37 -1.77
N LEU A 105 -7.70 4.74 -1.39
CA LEU A 105 -8.84 3.83 -1.30
C LEU A 105 -9.46 3.62 -2.68
N LEU A 106 -9.97 2.41 -2.93
CA LEU A 106 -10.65 2.09 -4.20
C LEU A 106 -11.92 2.92 -4.38
N LYS A 107 -12.62 3.28 -3.29
CA LYS A 107 -13.81 4.16 -3.34
C LYS A 107 -13.53 5.57 -3.87
N ASP A 108 -12.28 6.04 -3.77
CA ASP A 108 -11.86 7.38 -4.20
C ASP A 108 -11.41 7.39 -5.67
N LEU A 109 -11.48 6.24 -6.34
CA LEU A 109 -11.11 6.03 -7.72
C LEU A 109 -12.32 5.61 -8.55
N ASP A 110 -12.27 5.89 -9.85
CA ASP A 110 -13.25 5.39 -10.81
C ASP A 110 -12.96 3.91 -11.14
N ILE A 111 -13.59 3.00 -10.40
CA ILE A 111 -13.41 1.55 -10.55
C ILE A 111 -14.11 0.96 -11.80
N THR A 112 -14.88 1.78 -12.55
CA THR A 112 -15.49 1.36 -13.83
C THR A 112 -14.47 1.30 -14.96
N LYS A 113 -13.29 1.88 -14.74
CA LYS A 113 -12.14 1.88 -15.66
C LYS A 113 -10.95 1.21 -15.00
N PRO A 114 -10.02 0.66 -15.79
CA PRO A 114 -8.77 0.13 -15.25
C PRO A 114 -8.03 1.19 -14.41
N ILE A 115 -7.68 0.82 -13.18
CA ILE A 115 -6.84 1.65 -12.31
C ILE A 115 -5.40 1.46 -12.76
N ILE A 116 -4.80 2.53 -13.29
CA ILE A 116 -3.45 2.50 -13.84
C ILE A 116 -2.44 2.71 -12.71
N VAL A 117 -1.51 1.77 -12.57
CA VAL A 117 -0.44 1.81 -11.57
C VAL A 117 0.92 1.76 -12.27
N GLU A 118 1.73 2.79 -12.02
CA GLU A 118 3.05 2.99 -12.60
C GLU A 118 4.07 3.29 -11.49
N PRO A 119 5.39 3.11 -11.74
CA PRO A 119 6.41 3.62 -10.83
C PRO A 119 6.25 5.13 -10.63
N ILE A 120 6.65 5.62 -9.44
CA ILE A 120 6.58 7.06 -9.13
C ILE A 120 7.30 7.87 -10.22
N LYS A 121 6.67 8.96 -10.66
CA LYS A 121 7.28 9.84 -11.66
C LYS A 121 8.39 10.69 -11.03
N GLY A 122 9.53 10.75 -11.68
CA GLY A 122 10.67 11.59 -11.29
C GLY A 122 11.91 10.80 -10.87
N LEU A 123 11.79 9.47 -10.75
CA LEU A 123 12.91 8.58 -10.43
C LEU A 123 13.04 7.49 -11.50
N PRO A 124 14.25 6.99 -11.78
CA PRO A 124 14.48 5.88 -12.71
C PRO A 124 13.80 4.60 -12.23
N CYS A 125 13.16 3.87 -13.13
CA CYS A 125 12.56 2.58 -12.82
C CYS A 125 13.61 1.48 -12.84
N GLU A 126 13.71 0.71 -11.75
CA GLU A 126 14.57 -0.47 -11.68
C GLU A 126 13.84 -1.75 -12.13
N LYS A 127 12.64 -1.99 -11.57
CA LYS A 127 11.83 -3.16 -11.90
C LYS A 127 10.37 -2.91 -11.51
N ASP A 128 9.43 -3.08 -12.44
CA ASP A 128 8.00 -2.88 -12.26
C ASP A 128 7.67 -1.53 -11.60
N LEU A 129 7.31 -1.53 -10.31
CA LEU A 129 6.98 -0.34 -9.51
C LEU A 129 8.14 0.12 -8.61
N ILE A 130 9.28 -0.57 -8.65
CA ILE A 130 10.48 -0.23 -7.89
C ILE A 130 11.30 0.79 -8.68
N VAL A 131 11.74 1.83 -8.00
CA VAL A 131 12.56 2.90 -8.55
C VAL A 131 13.90 3.01 -7.84
N ASP A 132 14.91 3.52 -8.53
CA ASP A 132 16.18 3.90 -7.93
C ASP A 132 15.99 5.14 -7.05
N MET A 133 16.35 5.02 -5.78
CA MET A 133 16.23 6.09 -4.79
C MET A 133 17.53 6.91 -4.63
N GLU A 134 18.63 6.53 -5.29
CA GLU A 134 19.90 7.22 -5.13
C GLU A 134 19.84 8.72 -5.54
N PRO A 135 19.16 9.11 -6.65
CA PRO A 135 19.02 10.53 -6.98
C PRO A 135 18.27 11.33 -5.91
N PHE A 136 17.30 10.71 -5.25
CA PHE A 136 16.59 11.33 -4.13
C PHE A 136 17.51 11.54 -2.92
N PHE A 137 18.28 10.53 -2.54
CA PHE A 137 19.20 10.63 -1.41
C PHE A 137 20.38 11.53 -1.69
N GLN A 138 20.81 11.64 -2.94
CA GLN A 138 21.82 12.61 -3.34
C GLN A 138 21.33 14.04 -3.11
N ALA A 139 20.14 14.39 -3.62
CA ALA A 139 19.54 15.69 -3.38
C ALA A 139 19.31 15.97 -1.88
N TYR A 140 18.89 14.95 -1.12
CA TYR A 140 18.76 15.06 0.33
C TYR A 140 20.08 15.41 1.02
N ARG A 141 21.19 14.77 0.63
CA ARG A 141 22.51 15.07 1.19
C ARG A 141 23.00 16.49 0.82
N GLU A 142 22.69 16.96 -0.40
CA GLU A 142 23.09 18.29 -0.87
C GLU A 142 22.43 19.42 -0.08
N ILE A 143 21.18 19.28 0.33
CA ILE A 143 20.46 20.30 1.12
C ILE A 143 20.82 20.26 2.63
N MET A 144 21.58 19.26 3.08
CA MET A 144 22.00 19.07 4.48
C MET A 144 20.87 19.35 5.49
N PRO A 145 19.75 18.60 5.50
CA PRO A 145 18.55 18.90 6.29
C PRO A 145 18.69 18.45 7.76
N TYR A 146 19.82 18.79 8.39
CA TYR A 146 20.17 18.46 9.77
C TYR A 146 20.90 19.62 10.41
N PHE A 147 20.89 19.67 11.74
CA PHE A 147 21.62 20.70 12.47
C PHE A 147 23.12 20.44 12.35
N ILE A 148 23.87 21.47 11.88
CA ILE A 148 25.33 21.47 11.86
C ILE A 148 25.78 22.07 13.19
N ASN A 149 26.57 21.33 13.97
CA ASN A 149 27.19 21.81 15.18
C ASN A 149 28.71 21.93 14.94
N ASP A 150 29.23 23.16 14.87
CA ASP A 150 30.63 23.44 14.68
C ASP A 150 31.38 23.58 16.04
N SER A 151 30.69 23.43 17.18
CA SER A 151 31.33 23.49 18.50
C SER A 151 32.04 22.16 18.76
N ASN A 152 33.37 22.20 18.69
CA ASN A 152 34.25 21.20 19.27
C ASN A 152 34.28 21.39 20.80
N GLU A 153 33.26 20.88 21.51
CA GLU A 153 33.32 20.72 22.96
C GLU A 153 33.44 19.23 23.30
#